data_e53005faf0548c6780e91b96dde1818f
#
_entry.id   e53005faf0548c6780e91b96dde1818f
#
_cell.length_a   1.000
_cell.length_b   1.000
_cell.length_c   1.000
_cell.angle_alpha   90.00
_cell.angle_beta   90.00
_cell.angle_gamma   90.00
#
_symmetry.space_group_name_H-M   'P 1'
#
loop_
_entity.id
_entity.type
_entity.pdbx_description
1 polymer ?
#
loop_
_entity_poly.entity_id
_entity_poly.type
_entity_poly.pdbx_seq_one_letter_code
_entity_poly.pdbx_strand_id
1 'polypeptide(L)' 'MKPMYEPGDLAAMDPLVLMKNLDHVRMASRRLSYVLQGQVHLYTPTANELRDRIDLYVEAERQIEAEMARRQLRV' A
#
# COMPACT_ATOMS: atom_id res chain seq x y z
N MET A 1 -3.18 -13.40 -4.17
CA MET A 1 -3.93 -12.15 -3.99
C MET A 1 -3.62 -11.20 -5.12
N LYS A 2 -4.64 -10.54 -5.66
CA LYS A 2 -4.40 -9.60 -6.76
C LYS A 2 -3.72 -8.34 -6.24
N PRO A 3 -2.73 -7.80 -6.97
CA PRO A 3 -2.14 -6.52 -6.58
C PRO A 3 -3.17 -5.39 -6.68
N MET A 4 -2.97 -4.36 -5.87
CA MET A 4 -3.87 -3.21 -5.86
C MET A 4 -3.81 -2.44 -7.19
N TYR A 5 -2.65 -2.41 -7.83
CA TYR A 5 -2.45 -1.73 -9.11
C TYR A 5 -1.90 -2.69 -10.15
N GLU A 6 -2.43 -2.59 -11.34
CA GLU A 6 -1.84 -3.23 -12.51
C GLU A 6 -0.71 -2.33 -13.05
N PRO A 7 0.33 -2.91 -13.71
CA PRO A 7 1.43 -2.09 -14.23
C PRO A 7 0.98 -0.96 -15.15
N GLY A 8 -0.04 -1.22 -15.99
CA GLY A 8 -0.57 -0.19 -16.88
C GLY A 8 -1.27 0.95 -16.17
N ASP A 9 -1.88 0.67 -15.02
CA ASP A 9 -2.58 1.70 -14.24
C ASP A 9 -1.61 2.74 -13.73
N LEU A 10 -0.46 2.30 -13.20
CA LEU A 10 0.55 3.20 -12.67
C LEU A 10 1.20 4.02 -13.78
N ALA A 11 1.45 3.39 -14.92
CA ALA A 11 2.06 4.09 -16.06
C ALA A 11 1.17 5.21 -16.60
N ALA A 12 -0.14 5.08 -16.44
CA ALA A 12 -1.11 6.07 -16.94
C ALA A 12 -1.38 7.21 -15.93
N MET A 13 -0.89 7.10 -14.69
CA MET A 13 -1.17 8.11 -13.67
C MET A 13 -0.28 9.34 -13.80
N ASP A 14 -0.87 10.51 -13.53
CA ASP A 14 -0.11 11.76 -13.41
C ASP A 14 0.77 11.72 -12.16
N PRO A 15 1.89 12.48 -12.14
CA PRO A 15 2.75 12.53 -10.94
C PRO A 15 2.01 12.91 -9.66
N LEU A 16 1.07 13.86 -9.73
CA LEU A 16 0.30 14.25 -8.55
C LEU A 16 -0.59 13.12 -8.06
N VAL A 17 -1.17 12.36 -8.98
CA VAL A 17 -2.02 11.21 -8.64
C VAL A 17 -1.18 10.12 -7.97
N LEU A 18 0.03 9.86 -8.49
CA LEU A 18 0.95 8.90 -7.88
C LEU A 18 1.30 9.31 -6.45
N MET A 19 1.61 10.59 -6.23
CA MET A 19 1.97 11.09 -4.91
C MET A 19 0.81 10.98 -3.93
N LYS A 20 -0.41 11.31 -4.37
CA LYS A 20 -1.61 11.18 -3.54
C LYS A 20 -1.87 9.72 -3.17
N ASN A 21 -1.74 8.83 -4.12
CA ASN A 21 -1.93 7.40 -3.87
C ASN A 21 -0.86 6.85 -2.94
N LEU A 22 0.38 7.32 -3.08
CA LEU A 22 1.47 6.93 -2.17
C LEU A 22 1.15 7.32 -0.73
N ASP A 23 0.73 8.57 -0.51
CA ASP A 23 0.33 9.03 0.81
C ASP A 23 -0.82 8.20 1.36
N HIS A 24 -1.82 7.93 0.52
CA HIS A 24 -2.99 7.15 0.91
C HIS A 24 -2.59 5.74 1.37
N VAL A 25 -1.78 5.03 0.60
CA VAL A 25 -1.40 3.66 0.96
C VAL A 25 -0.49 3.63 2.19
N ARG A 26 0.38 4.62 2.35
CA ARG A 26 1.22 4.73 3.55
C ARG A 26 0.38 4.95 4.80
N MET A 27 -0.59 5.85 4.74
CA MET A 27 -1.48 6.11 5.87
C MET A 27 -2.35 4.91 6.18
N ALA A 28 -2.89 4.26 5.15
CA ALA A 28 -3.71 3.08 5.33
C ALA A 28 -2.93 1.94 5.99
N SER A 29 -1.71 1.68 5.54
CA SER A 29 -0.89 0.61 6.11
C SER A 29 -0.53 0.91 7.57
N ARG A 30 -0.24 2.18 7.90
CA ARG A 30 0.04 2.58 9.28
C ARG A 30 -1.16 2.36 10.20
N ARG A 31 -2.36 2.77 9.74
CA ARG A 31 -3.58 2.60 10.53
C ARG A 31 -3.87 1.13 10.77
N LEU A 32 -3.75 0.32 9.75
CA LEU A 32 -3.99 -1.11 9.88
C LEU A 32 -2.96 -1.77 10.79
N SER A 33 -1.70 -1.36 10.69
CA SER A 33 -0.64 -1.86 11.57
C SER A 33 -0.93 -1.51 13.03
N TYR A 34 -1.46 -0.31 13.27
CA TYR A 34 -1.81 0.13 14.61
C TYR A 34 -2.94 -0.71 15.19
N VAL A 35 -3.97 -0.97 14.38
CA VAL A 35 -5.09 -1.83 14.79
C VAL A 35 -4.60 -3.25 15.06
N LEU A 36 -3.73 -3.76 14.21
CA LEU A 36 -3.18 -5.11 14.37
C LEU A 36 -2.37 -5.25 15.66
N GLN A 37 -1.61 -4.22 16.04
CA GLN A 37 -0.84 -4.24 17.29
C GLN A 37 -1.72 -4.47 18.50
N GLY A 38 -2.92 -3.90 18.50
CA GLY A 38 -3.88 -4.11 19.59
C GLY A 38 -4.49 -5.50 19.58
N GLN A 39 -4.34 -6.26 18.50
CA GLN A 39 -4.93 -7.59 18.34
C GLN A 39 -3.90 -8.70 18.11
N VAL A 40 -2.62 -8.39 18.32
CA VAL A 40 -1.53 -9.30 17.97
C VAL A 40 -1.61 -10.63 18.73
N HIS A 41 -2.22 -10.64 19.90
CA HIS A 41 -2.41 -11.83 20.71
C HIS A 41 -3.65 -12.65 20.33
N LEU A 42 -4.43 -12.18 19.37
CA LEU A 42 -5.66 -12.84 18.95
C LEU A 42 -5.41 -13.61 17.65
N TYR A 43 -5.59 -14.90 17.69
CA TYR A 43 -5.58 -15.74 16.49
C TYR A 43 -6.99 -15.77 15.92
N THR A 44 -7.40 -14.65 15.34
CA THR A 44 -8.74 -14.52 14.77
C THR A 44 -8.65 -14.34 13.27
N PRO A 45 -9.69 -14.73 12.51
CA PRO A 45 -9.75 -14.41 11.08
C PRO A 45 -9.56 -12.92 10.81
N THR A 46 -10.04 -12.07 11.72
CA THR A 46 -9.90 -10.62 11.61
C THR A 46 -8.43 -10.19 11.59
N ALA A 47 -7.61 -10.77 12.48
CA ALA A 47 -6.17 -10.45 12.51
C ALA A 47 -5.49 -10.89 11.23
N ASN A 48 -5.86 -12.05 10.69
CA ASN A 48 -5.31 -12.53 9.42
C ASN A 48 -5.71 -11.63 8.25
N GLU A 49 -6.95 -11.17 8.22
CA GLU A 49 -7.42 -10.24 7.21
C GLU A 49 -6.66 -8.92 7.28
N LEU A 50 -6.38 -8.42 8.49
CA LEU A 50 -5.60 -7.21 8.67
C LEU A 50 -4.18 -7.38 8.12
N ARG A 51 -3.54 -8.51 8.40
CA ARG A 51 -2.20 -8.79 7.86
C ARG A 51 -2.20 -8.82 6.34
N ASP A 52 -3.20 -9.47 5.74
CA ASP A 52 -3.31 -9.55 4.30
C ASP A 52 -3.48 -8.15 3.68
N ARG A 53 -4.30 -7.31 4.30
CA ARG A 53 -4.50 -5.94 3.83
C ARG A 53 -3.23 -5.09 3.98
N ILE A 54 -2.52 -5.25 5.09
CA ILE A 54 -1.25 -4.56 5.29
C ILE A 54 -0.26 -4.95 4.20
N ASP A 55 -0.15 -6.25 3.92
CA ASP A 55 0.74 -6.73 2.86
C ASP A 55 0.37 -6.16 1.50
N LEU A 56 -0.93 -6.06 1.22
CA LEU A 56 -1.42 -5.46 -0.03
C LEU A 56 -1.01 -4.00 -0.15
N TYR A 57 -1.15 -3.22 0.92
CA TYR A 57 -0.78 -1.81 0.92
C TYR A 57 0.75 -1.63 0.84
N VAL A 58 1.51 -2.47 1.51
CA VAL A 58 2.98 -2.43 1.44
C VAL A 58 3.44 -2.71 0.00
N GLU A 59 2.84 -3.68 -0.66
CA GLU A 59 3.17 -3.98 -2.04
C GLU A 59 2.75 -2.85 -2.98
N ALA A 60 1.58 -2.25 -2.74
CA ALA A 60 1.13 -1.09 -3.51
C ALA A 60 2.11 0.09 -3.36
N GLU A 61 2.62 0.33 -2.15
CA GLU A 61 3.62 1.36 -1.92
C GLU A 61 4.88 1.10 -2.75
N ARG A 62 5.36 -0.14 -2.77
CA ARG A 62 6.51 -0.52 -3.59
C ARG A 62 6.27 -0.27 -5.07
N GLN A 63 5.09 -0.61 -5.56
CA GLN A 63 4.74 -0.42 -6.95
C GLN A 63 4.76 1.06 -7.33
N ILE A 64 4.19 1.91 -6.47
CA ILE A 64 4.16 3.35 -6.72
C ILE A 64 5.58 3.93 -6.67
N GLU A 65 6.37 3.55 -5.67
CA GLU A 65 7.75 4.01 -5.55
C GLU A 65 8.59 3.59 -6.74
N ALA A 66 8.42 2.36 -7.23
CA ALA A 66 9.13 1.87 -8.40
C ALA A 66 8.75 2.68 -9.65
N GLU A 67 7.47 3.03 -9.83
CA GLU A 67 7.04 3.85 -10.95
C GLU A 67 7.58 5.27 -10.84
N MET A 68 7.60 5.84 -9.65
CA MET A 68 8.18 7.17 -9.43
C MET A 68 9.68 7.17 -9.72
N ALA A 69 10.39 6.13 -9.29
CA ALA A 69 11.82 6.00 -9.57
C ALA A 69 12.07 5.86 -11.07
N ARG A 70 11.23 5.10 -11.77
CA ARG A 70 11.33 4.95 -13.23
C ARG A 70 11.20 6.29 -13.93
N ARG A 71 10.35 7.17 -13.42
CA ARG A 71 10.13 8.51 -13.98
C ARG A 71 11.11 9.54 -13.43
N GLN A 72 11.99 9.14 -12.50
CA GLN A 72 12.93 10.04 -11.82
C GLN A 72 12.23 11.12 -10.99
N LEU A 73 11.07 10.78 -10.44
CA LEU A 73 10.34 11.66 -9.53
C LEU A 73 10.90 11.52 -8.13
N ARG A 74 11.07 12.65 -7.44
CA ARG A 74 11.51 12.66 -6.05
C ARG A 74 10.29 12.75 -5.11
N VAL A 75 10.38 12.01 -4.05
CA VAL A 75 9.36 12.03 -3.01
C VAL A 75 9.77 12.99 -1.90
#